data_f8b22fb8341c4485a653cded12ffa900
#
_entry.id   f8b22fb8341c4485a653cded12ffa900
#
_cell.length_a   1.000
_cell.length_b   1.000
_cell.length_c   1.000
_cell.angle_alpha   90.00
_cell.angle_beta   90.00
_cell.angle_gamma   90.00
#
_symmetry.space_group_name_H-M   'P 1'
#
loop_
_entity.id
_entity.type
_entity.pdbx_description
1 polymer ?
#
loop_
_entity_poly.entity_id
_entity_poly.type
_entity_poly.pdbx_seq_one_letter_code
_entity_poly.pdbx_strand_id
1 'polypeptide(L)'
;MAEFKLGRIRFIWKDNWSTSTVYYKDDVVRNGGNTYVCIAGHTAPALFTDQQATYWNKISDGTEWKSSWLIETYYKVNDIVKYGGYLYIANTAHTSAATAELGLENDQSKWDLYAEGFDYKTDWATANRYKINDIVKYNGTVYVCVQDHTSAANTVDGLELDQSKWNIFS
;
A
#
# COMPACT_ATOMS: atom_id res chain seq x y z
N MET A 1 41.75 26.78 30.76
CA MET A 1 40.37 26.56 30.30
C MET A 1 40.38 25.33 29.39
N ALA A 2 39.65 24.28 29.72
CA ALA A 2 39.56 23.12 28.85
C ALA A 2 38.62 23.47 27.68
N GLU A 3 39.13 23.40 26.45
CA GLU A 3 38.36 23.63 25.25
C GLU A 3 37.49 22.39 24.98
N PHE A 4 36.16 22.57 25.11
CA PHE A 4 35.20 21.51 24.78
C PHE A 4 34.99 21.52 23.26
N LYS A 5 35.63 20.60 22.53
CA LYS A 5 35.35 20.38 21.11
C LYS A 5 34.07 19.59 21.00
N LEU A 6 32.96 20.21 20.61
CA LEU A 6 31.78 19.50 20.09
C LEU A 6 32.22 18.76 18.85
N GLY A 7 32.32 17.42 18.94
CA GLY A 7 32.46 16.56 17.76
C GLY A 7 31.27 16.77 16.82
N ARG A 8 31.49 16.65 15.51
CA ARG A 8 30.38 16.64 14.53
C ARG A 8 29.36 15.59 14.93
N ILE A 9 28.09 16.00 15.14
CA ILE A 9 26.96 15.08 15.25
C ILE A 9 26.90 14.33 13.92
N ARG A 10 27.17 13.04 13.95
CA ARG A 10 27.25 12.21 12.74
C ARG A 10 26.09 11.26 12.75
N PHE A 11 25.04 11.57 11.98
CA PHE A 11 23.99 10.60 11.69
C PHE A 11 24.57 9.43 10.90
N ILE A 12 24.20 8.21 11.29
CA ILE A 12 24.62 6.98 10.62
C ILE A 12 23.41 6.39 9.89
N TRP A 13 23.46 6.39 8.57
CA TRP A 13 22.43 5.75 7.74
C TRP A 13 22.51 4.22 7.85
N LYS A 14 21.38 3.59 8.21
CA LYS A 14 21.21 2.15 8.44
C LYS A 14 20.23 1.47 7.47
N ASP A 15 19.89 2.11 6.37
CA ASP A 15 18.94 1.63 5.38
C ASP A 15 17.53 1.44 5.96
N ASN A 16 16.84 0.35 5.58
CA ASN A 16 15.51 0.06 6.10
C ASN A 16 15.59 -0.45 7.54
N TRP A 17 14.65 0.02 8.36
CA TRP A 17 14.50 -0.54 9.71
C TRP A 17 14.25 -2.06 9.63
N SER A 18 14.88 -2.81 10.52
CA SER A 18 14.76 -4.27 10.63
C SER A 18 14.52 -4.68 12.07
N THR A 19 13.61 -5.66 12.26
CA THR A 19 13.36 -6.28 13.57
C THR A 19 14.62 -6.93 14.13
N SER A 20 14.70 -7.05 15.46
CA SER A 20 15.81 -7.67 16.20
C SER A 20 17.19 -7.04 15.98
N THR A 21 17.24 -5.89 15.32
CA THR A 21 18.47 -5.12 15.10
C THR A 21 18.73 -4.19 16.28
N VAL A 22 19.99 -4.08 16.71
CA VAL A 22 20.39 -3.09 17.73
C VAL A 22 20.64 -1.75 17.03
N TYR A 23 19.91 -0.74 17.47
CA TYR A 23 20.07 0.64 17.03
C TYR A 23 20.65 1.50 18.15
N TYR A 24 21.48 2.44 17.77
CA TYR A 24 22.10 3.40 18.69
C TYR A 24 21.54 4.81 18.42
N LYS A 25 21.68 5.67 19.40
CA LYS A 25 21.34 7.09 19.22
C LYS A 25 22.06 7.64 17.98
N ASP A 26 21.32 8.44 17.19
CA ASP A 26 21.73 9.09 15.94
C ASP A 26 21.84 8.12 14.72
N ASP A 27 21.47 6.83 14.88
CA ASP A 27 21.21 5.98 13.73
C ASP A 27 19.96 6.48 12.97
N VAL A 28 20.02 6.48 11.65
CA VAL A 28 18.94 6.93 10.77
C VAL A 28 18.46 5.76 9.92
N VAL A 29 17.15 5.53 9.92
CA VAL A 29 16.50 4.44 9.17
C VAL A 29 15.36 4.96 8.33
N ARG A 30 15.01 4.21 7.29
CA ARG A 30 13.75 4.33 6.58
C ARG A 30 12.76 3.28 7.08
N ASN A 31 11.53 3.67 7.33
CA ASN A 31 10.43 2.75 7.61
C ASN A 31 9.17 3.22 6.88
N GLY A 32 8.70 2.41 5.93
CA GLY A 32 7.76 2.89 4.92
C GLY A 32 8.40 3.98 4.07
N GLY A 33 7.63 4.96 3.64
CA GLY A 33 8.17 6.14 2.95
C GLY A 33 8.91 7.12 3.88
N ASN A 34 8.83 6.96 5.19
CA ASN A 34 9.32 7.91 6.17
C ASN A 34 10.75 7.62 6.63
N THR A 35 11.48 8.68 6.99
CA THR A 35 12.82 8.60 7.57
C THR A 35 12.79 8.97 9.05
N TYR A 36 13.49 8.20 9.87
CA TYR A 36 13.51 8.35 11.32
C TYR A 36 14.95 8.39 11.84
N VAL A 37 15.16 9.15 12.92
CA VAL A 37 16.41 9.14 13.68
C VAL A 37 16.18 8.48 15.04
N CYS A 38 17.06 7.58 15.43
CA CYS A 38 17.05 6.94 16.74
C CYS A 38 17.46 7.96 17.82
N ILE A 39 16.61 8.14 18.83
CA ILE A 39 16.86 9.08 19.94
C ILE A 39 17.39 8.40 21.20
N ALA A 40 17.19 7.07 21.33
CA ALA A 40 17.72 6.27 22.42
C ALA A 40 18.05 4.86 21.94
N GLY A 41 19.21 4.33 22.35
CA GLY A 41 19.66 2.99 21.95
C GLY A 41 18.70 1.90 22.43
N HIS A 42 18.37 0.96 21.55
CA HIS A 42 17.44 -0.13 21.82
C HIS A 42 17.64 -1.29 20.84
N THR A 43 17.03 -2.44 21.16
CA THR A 43 16.85 -3.54 20.19
C THR A 43 15.46 -3.41 19.56
N ALA A 44 15.40 -3.46 18.24
CA ALA A 44 14.15 -3.33 17.50
C ALA A 44 13.16 -4.45 17.81
N PRO A 45 11.88 -4.14 18.11
CA PRO A 45 10.82 -5.11 18.37
C PRO A 45 10.35 -5.81 17.09
N ALA A 46 9.27 -6.58 17.18
CA ALA A 46 8.66 -7.24 16.02
C ALA A 46 8.11 -6.21 15.01
N LEU A 47 7.50 -5.12 15.49
CA LEU A 47 6.93 -4.06 14.66
C LEU A 47 7.53 -2.71 15.02
N PHE A 48 7.75 -1.86 14.04
CA PHE A 48 8.25 -0.49 14.26
C PHE A 48 7.30 0.35 15.12
N THR A 49 6.00 0.18 14.95
CA THR A 49 4.96 0.93 15.66
C THR A 49 4.97 0.71 17.16
N ASP A 50 5.48 -0.44 17.64
CA ASP A 50 5.50 -0.79 19.08
C ASP A 50 6.37 0.16 19.91
N GLN A 51 7.37 0.77 19.29
CA GLN A 51 8.35 1.61 19.96
C GLN A 51 8.63 2.94 19.26
N GLN A 52 7.85 3.27 18.23
CA GLN A 52 8.12 4.45 17.41
C GLN A 52 8.22 5.73 18.26
N ALA A 53 7.25 6.00 19.12
CA ALA A 53 7.20 7.23 19.90
C ALA A 53 8.29 7.32 20.99
N THR A 54 8.84 6.17 21.41
CA THR A 54 9.82 6.11 22.51
C THR A 54 11.26 6.23 22.01
N TYR A 55 11.56 5.66 20.86
CA TYR A 55 12.94 5.51 20.39
C TYR A 55 13.24 6.24 19.08
N TRP A 56 12.22 6.76 18.40
CA TRP A 56 12.40 7.34 17.08
C TRP A 56 11.75 8.70 16.93
N ASN A 57 12.48 9.65 16.34
CA ASN A 57 11.92 10.88 15.82
C ASN A 57 11.84 10.82 14.30
N LYS A 58 10.66 11.12 13.74
CA LYS A 58 10.49 11.27 12.30
C LYS A 58 11.17 12.57 11.84
N ILE A 59 12.05 12.47 10.85
CA ILE A 59 12.77 13.61 10.29
C ILE A 59 12.39 13.95 8.85
N SER A 60 11.72 13.01 8.16
CA SER A 60 11.18 13.24 6.81
C SER A 60 9.96 12.39 6.56
N ASP A 61 8.94 12.98 5.93
CA ASP A 61 7.81 12.28 5.34
C ASP A 61 8.12 11.90 3.90
N GLY A 62 7.69 10.73 3.50
CA GLY A 62 7.81 10.22 2.13
C GLY A 62 6.83 9.08 1.90
N THR A 63 6.82 8.56 0.67
CA THR A 63 5.96 7.45 0.25
C THR A 63 6.81 6.27 -0.19
N GLU A 64 6.25 5.05 -0.12
CA GLU A 64 6.88 3.84 -0.63
C GLU A 64 5.92 3.11 -1.57
N TRP A 65 6.36 2.86 -2.81
CA TRP A 65 5.60 2.09 -3.79
C TRP A 65 5.67 0.59 -3.50
N LYS A 66 4.51 -0.05 -3.29
CA LYS A 66 4.37 -1.48 -2.94
C LYS A 66 3.81 -2.33 -4.07
N SER A 67 3.64 -1.77 -5.27
CA SER A 67 3.04 -2.50 -6.38
C SER A 67 1.53 -2.75 -6.15
N SER A 68 1.00 -3.92 -6.52
CA SER A 68 -0.40 -4.26 -6.31
C SER A 68 -0.69 -4.57 -4.84
N TRP A 69 -1.90 -4.19 -4.38
CA TRP A 69 -2.39 -4.62 -3.07
C TRP A 69 -2.46 -6.15 -3.00
N LEU A 70 -2.04 -6.71 -1.88
CA LEU A 70 -2.03 -8.14 -1.59
C LEU A 70 -2.74 -8.42 -0.26
N ILE A 71 -3.33 -9.60 -0.12
CA ILE A 71 -3.90 -10.10 1.13
C ILE A 71 -2.81 -10.40 2.16
N GLU A 72 -3.18 -10.42 3.45
CA GLU A 72 -2.30 -10.80 4.57
C GLU A 72 -0.93 -10.11 4.56
N THR A 73 -0.86 -8.93 3.97
CA THR A 73 0.38 -8.17 3.80
C THR A 73 0.39 -6.99 4.76
N TYR A 74 1.49 -6.83 5.49
CA TYR A 74 1.66 -5.69 6.38
C TYR A 74 2.04 -4.43 5.60
N TYR A 75 1.19 -3.42 5.68
CA TYR A 75 1.41 -2.09 5.10
C TYR A 75 1.70 -1.06 6.19
N LYS A 76 2.60 -0.16 5.90
CA LYS A 76 3.01 0.94 6.76
C LYS A 76 2.34 2.24 6.31
N VAL A 77 2.27 3.21 7.19
CA VAL A 77 1.81 4.56 6.81
C VAL A 77 2.65 5.09 5.65
N ASN A 78 2.00 5.68 4.66
CA ASN A 78 2.54 6.19 3.41
C ASN A 78 3.03 5.11 2.41
N ASP A 79 2.69 3.83 2.61
CA ASP A 79 2.82 2.83 1.55
C ASP A 79 1.74 3.09 0.48
N ILE A 80 2.14 3.08 -0.78
CA ILE A 80 1.23 3.25 -1.93
C ILE A 80 1.06 1.91 -2.63
N VAL A 81 -0.19 1.54 -2.89
CA VAL A 81 -0.56 0.32 -3.62
C VAL A 81 -1.44 0.65 -4.82
N LYS A 82 -1.39 -0.20 -5.83
CA LYS A 82 -2.37 -0.22 -6.91
C LYS A 82 -3.48 -1.22 -6.56
N TYR A 83 -4.73 -0.78 -6.70
CA TYR A 83 -5.91 -1.64 -6.56
C TYR A 83 -6.95 -1.24 -7.59
N GLY A 84 -7.19 -2.11 -8.59
CA GLY A 84 -7.94 -1.74 -9.78
C GLY A 84 -7.25 -0.63 -10.57
N GLY A 85 -8.02 0.29 -11.09
CA GLY A 85 -7.50 1.48 -11.76
C GLY A 85 -6.96 2.56 -10.83
N TYR A 86 -7.05 2.38 -9.51
CA TYR A 86 -6.69 3.40 -8.52
C TYR A 86 -5.37 3.12 -7.80
N LEU A 87 -4.74 4.19 -7.34
CA LEU A 87 -3.65 4.14 -6.37
C LEU A 87 -4.18 4.59 -5.01
N TYR A 88 -3.86 3.83 -3.99
CA TYR A 88 -4.21 4.12 -2.60
C TYR A 88 -2.95 4.28 -1.76
N ILE A 89 -3.02 5.17 -0.77
CA ILE A 89 -1.96 5.38 0.22
C ILE A 89 -2.46 4.97 1.60
N ALA A 90 -1.67 4.17 2.31
CA ALA A 90 -2.01 3.77 3.67
C ALA A 90 -1.92 4.96 4.63
N ASN A 91 -3.02 5.29 5.29
CA ASN A 91 -3.09 6.30 6.34
C ASN A 91 -2.84 5.71 7.74
N THR A 92 -2.97 4.40 7.88
CA THR A 92 -2.76 3.65 9.12
C THR A 92 -1.98 2.38 8.83
N ALA A 93 -0.97 2.08 9.66
CA ALA A 93 -0.24 0.82 9.56
C ALA A 93 -1.15 -0.36 9.97
N HIS A 94 -1.23 -1.39 9.12
CA HIS A 94 -2.10 -2.54 9.34
C HIS A 94 -1.66 -3.74 8.50
N THR A 95 -2.17 -4.92 8.85
CA THR A 95 -2.14 -6.07 7.95
C THR A 95 -3.45 -6.13 7.19
N SER A 96 -3.38 -6.23 5.86
CA SER A 96 -4.55 -6.32 4.99
C SER A 96 -5.36 -7.59 5.25
N ALA A 97 -6.64 -7.57 4.84
CA ALA A 97 -7.56 -8.68 5.03
C ALA A 97 -7.03 -10.00 4.47
N ALA A 98 -7.43 -11.10 5.11
CA ALA A 98 -7.02 -12.46 4.73
C ALA A 98 -7.75 -12.99 3.49
N THR A 99 -8.81 -12.33 3.05
CA THR A 99 -9.59 -12.75 1.88
C THR A 99 -9.52 -11.71 0.78
N ALA A 100 -9.35 -12.17 -0.47
CA ALA A 100 -9.36 -11.31 -1.65
C ALA A 100 -10.80 -11.00 -2.14
N GLU A 101 -11.82 -11.63 -1.57
CA GLU A 101 -13.19 -11.54 -2.07
C GLU A 101 -13.78 -10.13 -1.98
N LEU A 102 -13.47 -9.42 -0.91
CA LEU A 102 -13.81 -8.00 -0.74
C LEU A 102 -12.59 -7.07 -0.93
N GLY A 103 -11.40 -7.66 -1.00
CA GLY A 103 -10.19 -6.93 -1.30
C GLY A 103 -9.88 -5.79 -0.32
N LEU A 104 -9.39 -4.67 -0.84
CA LEU A 104 -9.05 -3.46 -0.07
C LEU A 104 -10.29 -2.85 0.62
N GLU A 105 -11.48 -3.11 0.11
CA GLU A 105 -12.73 -2.60 0.69
C GLU A 105 -12.96 -3.04 2.14
N ASN A 106 -12.41 -4.20 2.56
CA ASN A 106 -12.44 -4.64 3.95
C ASN A 106 -11.69 -3.70 4.88
N ASP A 107 -10.66 -3.04 4.36
CA ASP A 107 -9.77 -2.17 5.12
C ASP A 107 -9.86 -0.71 4.67
N GLN A 108 -10.94 -0.32 3.99
CA GLN A 108 -11.08 0.98 3.32
C GLN A 108 -10.74 2.17 4.24
N SER A 109 -11.08 2.09 5.53
CA SER A 109 -10.75 3.13 6.49
C SER A 109 -9.25 3.34 6.74
N LYS A 110 -8.42 2.40 6.29
CA LYS A 110 -6.95 2.43 6.42
C LYS A 110 -6.25 3.04 5.21
N TRP A 111 -7.03 3.38 4.18
CA TRP A 111 -6.53 3.82 2.90
C TRP A 111 -7.16 5.13 2.48
N ASP A 112 -6.36 6.03 1.94
CA ASP A 112 -6.82 7.22 1.24
C ASP A 112 -6.57 7.06 -0.26
N LEU A 113 -7.47 7.60 -1.08
CA LEU A 113 -7.28 7.64 -2.52
C LEU A 113 -6.10 8.57 -2.84
N TYR A 114 -5.08 8.03 -3.50
CA TYR A 114 -3.89 8.78 -3.87
C TYR A 114 -3.96 9.31 -5.31
N ALA A 115 -4.39 8.48 -6.25
CA ALA A 115 -4.59 8.86 -7.65
C ALA A 115 -5.60 7.96 -8.35
N GLU A 116 -6.33 8.53 -9.29
CA GLU A 116 -7.25 7.80 -10.18
C GLU A 116 -6.57 7.44 -11.49
N GLY A 117 -6.92 6.29 -12.04
CA GLY A 117 -6.43 5.79 -13.32
C GLY A 117 -7.26 4.61 -13.81
N PHE A 118 -6.77 3.92 -14.82
CA PHE A 118 -7.39 2.73 -15.40
C PHE A 118 -6.45 1.54 -15.38
N ASP A 119 -7.01 0.32 -15.32
CA ASP A 119 -6.25 -0.92 -15.39
C ASP A 119 -6.80 -1.83 -16.51
N TYR A 120 -6.03 -2.00 -17.58
CA TYR A 120 -6.44 -2.85 -18.71
C TYR A 120 -6.22 -4.32 -18.39
N LYS A 121 -7.31 -5.09 -18.35
CA LYS A 121 -7.36 -6.53 -18.00
C LYS A 121 -7.43 -7.47 -19.19
N THR A 122 -7.32 -6.96 -20.41
CA THR A 122 -7.49 -7.73 -21.65
C THR A 122 -8.95 -8.09 -21.92
N ASP A 123 -9.28 -9.36 -22.19
CA ASP A 123 -10.63 -9.80 -22.45
C ASP A 123 -11.41 -10.05 -21.15
N TRP A 124 -12.72 -9.80 -21.18
CA TRP A 124 -13.59 -10.18 -20.08
C TRP A 124 -13.57 -11.69 -19.87
N ALA A 125 -13.54 -12.11 -18.61
CA ALA A 125 -13.54 -13.53 -18.22
C ALA A 125 -14.58 -13.80 -17.14
N THR A 126 -15.10 -15.05 -17.10
CA THR A 126 -16.02 -15.53 -16.07
C THR A 126 -15.35 -15.70 -14.73
N ALA A 127 -16.13 -15.61 -13.64
CA ALA A 127 -15.68 -15.82 -12.27
C ALA A 127 -14.41 -15.03 -11.89
N ASN A 128 -14.20 -13.90 -12.55
CA ASN A 128 -13.05 -13.04 -12.32
C ASN A 128 -13.44 -11.81 -11.50
N ARG A 129 -12.59 -11.43 -10.55
CA ARG A 129 -12.79 -10.23 -9.73
C ARG A 129 -12.40 -8.99 -10.51
N TYR A 130 -13.37 -8.11 -10.75
CA TYR A 130 -13.17 -6.80 -11.36
C TYR A 130 -13.37 -5.67 -10.34
N LYS A 131 -12.61 -4.62 -10.51
CA LYS A 131 -12.56 -3.45 -9.64
C LYS A 131 -12.91 -2.20 -10.43
N ILE A 132 -13.30 -1.15 -9.76
CA ILE A 132 -13.56 0.14 -10.39
C ILE A 132 -12.37 0.55 -11.27
N ASN A 133 -12.66 1.05 -12.48
CA ASN A 133 -11.72 1.46 -13.51
C ASN A 133 -10.86 0.32 -14.11
N ASP A 134 -11.21 -0.95 -13.85
CA ASP A 134 -10.71 -2.03 -14.71
C ASP A 134 -11.36 -1.92 -16.10
N ILE A 135 -10.54 -2.04 -17.14
CA ILE A 135 -10.99 -2.00 -18.53
C ILE A 135 -10.87 -3.39 -19.13
N VAL A 136 -11.93 -3.84 -19.77
CA VAL A 136 -11.98 -5.14 -20.48
C VAL A 136 -12.49 -4.96 -21.91
N LYS A 137 -12.12 -5.89 -22.77
CA LYS A 137 -12.71 -6.05 -24.10
C LYS A 137 -13.70 -7.22 -24.07
N TYR A 138 -14.89 -6.99 -24.60
CA TYR A 138 -15.91 -8.03 -24.76
C TYR A 138 -16.68 -7.83 -26.07
N ASN A 139 -16.73 -8.88 -26.91
CA ASN A 139 -17.40 -8.85 -28.22
C ASN A 139 -17.01 -7.64 -29.09
N GLY A 140 -15.75 -7.22 -29.06
CA GLY A 140 -15.23 -6.10 -29.87
C GLY A 140 -15.45 -4.72 -29.28
N THR A 141 -16.21 -4.60 -28.19
CA THR A 141 -16.44 -3.34 -27.45
C THR A 141 -15.57 -3.30 -26.20
N VAL A 142 -15.12 -2.11 -25.84
CA VAL A 142 -14.32 -1.88 -24.62
C VAL A 142 -15.23 -1.34 -23.52
N TYR A 143 -15.16 -1.95 -22.35
CA TYR A 143 -15.96 -1.60 -21.19
C TYR A 143 -15.05 -1.20 -20.02
N VAL A 144 -15.57 -0.30 -19.18
CA VAL A 144 -14.96 0.09 -17.90
C VAL A 144 -15.85 -0.38 -16.75
N CYS A 145 -15.26 -1.01 -15.77
CA CYS A 145 -15.92 -1.42 -14.54
C CYS A 145 -16.27 -0.19 -13.70
N VAL A 146 -17.53 -0.06 -13.30
CA VAL A 146 -18.03 1.06 -12.48
C VAL A 146 -18.43 0.63 -11.09
N GLN A 147 -18.41 -0.69 -10.80
CA GLN A 147 -18.66 -1.23 -9.48
C GLN A 147 -17.88 -2.52 -9.29
N ASP A 148 -17.17 -2.64 -8.18
CA ASP A 148 -16.42 -3.84 -7.81
C ASP A 148 -17.35 -5.06 -7.72
N HIS A 149 -17.01 -6.13 -8.45
CA HIS A 149 -17.80 -7.35 -8.46
C HIS A 149 -16.98 -8.53 -8.93
N THR A 150 -17.50 -9.72 -8.71
CA THR A 150 -17.02 -10.93 -9.39
C THR A 150 -17.98 -11.23 -10.54
N SER A 151 -17.44 -11.37 -11.75
CA SER A 151 -18.22 -11.63 -12.94
C SER A 151 -18.93 -12.99 -12.87
N ALA A 152 -20.01 -13.14 -13.64
CA ALA A 152 -20.79 -14.38 -13.70
C ALA A 152 -19.91 -15.60 -13.95
N ALA A 153 -20.27 -16.72 -13.34
CA ALA A 153 -19.52 -17.98 -13.44
C ALA A 153 -19.73 -18.74 -14.75
N ASN A 154 -20.65 -18.29 -15.61
CA ASN A 154 -20.93 -18.94 -16.89
C ASN A 154 -20.82 -17.91 -18.04
N THR A 155 -20.59 -18.44 -19.25
CA THR A 155 -20.41 -17.64 -20.47
C THR A 155 -21.68 -17.52 -21.31
N VAL A 156 -22.79 -18.14 -20.88
CA VAL A 156 -24.01 -18.21 -21.71
C VAL A 156 -24.57 -16.84 -21.99
N ASP A 157 -24.56 -15.97 -20.97
CA ASP A 157 -25.05 -14.61 -21.09
C ASP A 157 -23.91 -13.57 -20.94
N GLY A 158 -22.70 -14.05 -20.74
CA GLY A 158 -21.48 -13.21 -20.74
C GLY A 158 -21.52 -12.01 -19.80
N LEU A 159 -20.96 -10.90 -20.26
CA LEU A 159 -20.93 -9.62 -19.54
C LEU A 159 -22.33 -9.04 -19.31
N GLU A 160 -23.29 -9.43 -20.14
CA GLU A 160 -24.68 -8.96 -20.07
C GLU A 160 -25.35 -9.27 -18.74
N LEU A 161 -24.96 -10.35 -18.04
CA LEU A 161 -25.44 -10.65 -16.68
C LEU A 161 -25.04 -9.59 -15.65
N ASP A 162 -23.92 -8.97 -15.88
CA ASP A 162 -23.36 -7.96 -14.99
C ASP A 162 -23.40 -6.54 -15.58
N GLN A 163 -24.26 -6.31 -16.59
CA GLN A 163 -24.28 -5.08 -17.38
C GLN A 163 -24.35 -3.81 -16.53
N SER A 164 -25.04 -3.83 -15.40
CA SER A 164 -25.13 -2.69 -14.50
C SER A 164 -23.79 -2.31 -13.84
N LYS A 165 -22.78 -3.19 -13.94
CA LYS A 165 -21.43 -2.99 -13.39
C LYS A 165 -20.46 -2.41 -14.41
N TRP A 166 -20.90 -2.23 -15.64
CA TRP A 166 -20.06 -1.85 -16.75
C TRP A 166 -20.63 -0.65 -17.52
N ASN A 167 -19.76 0.26 -17.90
CA ASN A 167 -20.04 1.29 -18.89
C ASN A 167 -19.22 1.03 -20.16
N ILE A 168 -19.75 1.39 -21.32
CA ILE A 168 -18.98 1.40 -22.56
C ILE A 168 -17.89 2.47 -22.43
N PHE A 169 -16.65 2.07 -22.69
CA PHE A 169 -15.50 2.97 -22.66
C PHE A 169 -15.19 3.52 -24.05
N SER A 170 -15.26 2.68 -25.10
CA SER A 170 -15.15 3.05 -26.52
C SER A 170 -15.63 1.91 -27.42
#